data_1610fc959bcf390637abcd73fecec405
#
_entry.id   1610fc959bcf390637abcd73fecec405
#
_cell.length_a   1.000
_cell.length_b   1.000
_cell.length_c   1.000
_cell.angle_alpha   90.00
_cell.angle_beta   90.00
_cell.angle_gamma   90.00
#
_symmetry.space_group_name_H-M   'P 1'
#
loop_
_entity.id
_entity.type
_entity.pdbx_description
1 polymer ?
#
loop_
_entity_poly.entity_id
_entity_poly.type
_entity_poly.pdbx_seq_one_letter_code
_entity_poly.pdbx_strand_id
1 'polypeptide(L)'
;MVNPELIKKVNDIYNDGGQTILEIQNPPYFDKMPYDLLEEKSFKKYMTDLERSVRNSFEYRELISYLKNTEGMDVCSFLDNVTSRDNSRVKIEIHHSPLTLYDICLAVFRKRQQRKESTNIEAVAQEVMYLHYIGWVGLIPLSSMIHDM
;
A
#
# COMPACT_ATOMS: atom_id res chain seq x y z
N MET A 1 7.08 11.07 -7.67
CA MET A 1 7.77 10.99 -6.36
C MET A 1 6.88 11.59 -5.28
N VAL A 2 6.74 10.92 -4.17
CA VAL A 2 5.90 11.40 -3.07
C VAL A 2 6.57 12.59 -2.40
N ASN A 3 5.75 13.59 -2.02
CA ASN A 3 6.23 14.83 -1.40
C ASN A 3 6.92 14.52 -0.05
N PRO A 4 8.13 15.05 0.18
CA PRO A 4 8.84 14.90 1.46
C PRO A 4 8.04 15.33 2.69
N GLU A 5 7.13 16.31 2.54
CA GLU A 5 6.28 16.76 3.64
C GLU A 5 5.31 15.67 4.12
N LEU A 6 4.79 14.84 3.21
CA LEU A 6 3.94 13.72 3.61
C LEU A 6 4.72 12.69 4.42
N ILE A 7 5.93 12.37 3.98
CA ILE A 7 6.82 11.45 4.70
C ILE A 7 7.12 12.01 6.10
N LYS A 8 7.41 13.29 6.20
CA LYS A 8 7.64 13.95 7.48
C LYS A 8 6.41 13.87 8.39
N LYS A 9 5.21 14.16 7.83
CA LYS A 9 3.96 14.09 8.58
C LYS A 9 3.73 12.70 9.18
N VAL A 10 3.95 11.66 8.39
CA VAL A 10 3.81 10.27 8.85
C VAL A 10 4.83 9.96 9.93
N ASN A 11 6.08 10.40 9.74
CA ASN A 11 7.13 10.20 10.74
C ASN A 11 6.85 10.96 12.03
N ASP A 12 6.27 12.16 11.95
CA ASP A 12 5.91 12.94 13.13
C ASP A 12 4.81 12.26 13.94
N ILE A 13 3.78 11.72 13.28
CA ILE A 13 2.73 10.94 13.94
C ILE A 13 3.33 9.71 14.61
N TYR A 14 4.24 9.06 13.95
CA TYR A 14 4.96 7.90 14.43
C TYR A 14 5.76 8.23 15.69
N ASN A 15 6.50 9.33 15.68
CA ASN A 15 7.31 9.75 16.82
C ASN A 15 6.48 10.22 18.01
N ASP A 16 5.25 10.68 17.77
CA ASP A 16 4.31 11.09 18.81
C ASP A 16 3.53 9.93 19.43
N GLY A 17 3.89 8.70 19.11
CA GLY A 17 3.28 7.50 19.65
C GLY A 17 2.03 7.05 18.93
N GLY A 18 1.76 7.57 17.74
CA GLY A 18 0.72 7.06 16.86
C GLY A 18 1.06 5.64 16.41
N GLN A 19 0.08 4.74 16.40
CA GLN A 19 0.31 3.36 15.98
C GLN A 19 0.20 3.22 14.46
N THR A 20 1.33 3.00 13.81
CA THR A 20 1.43 2.76 12.38
C THR A 20 2.16 1.44 12.13
N ILE A 21 2.03 0.88 10.93
CA ILE A 21 2.79 -0.33 10.59
C ILE A 21 4.30 -0.07 10.50
N LEU A 22 4.70 1.20 10.38
CA LEU A 22 6.12 1.58 10.35
C LEU A 22 6.77 1.56 11.74
N GLU A 23 5.99 1.46 12.81
CA GLU A 23 6.51 1.39 14.19
C GLU A 23 7.24 0.09 14.49
N ILE A 24 6.97 -0.93 13.72
CA ILE A 24 7.56 -2.24 13.96
C ILE A 24 9.00 -2.20 13.47
N GLN A 25 9.91 -1.97 14.41
CA GLN A 25 11.33 -1.89 14.11
C GLN A 25 12.01 -3.26 14.21
N ASN A 26 12.74 -3.61 13.16
CA ASN A 26 13.62 -4.77 13.13
C ASN A 26 12.98 -6.06 13.70
N PRO A 27 11.84 -6.49 13.16
CA PRO A 27 11.26 -7.74 13.61
C PRO A 27 12.26 -8.88 13.41
N PRO A 28 12.34 -9.82 14.35
CA PRO A 28 13.32 -10.90 14.25
C PRO A 28 13.04 -11.77 13.03
N TYR A 29 14.10 -12.26 12.39
CA TYR A 29 14.00 -13.13 11.22
C TYR A 29 13.18 -14.40 11.49
N PHE A 30 13.28 -14.93 12.70
CA PHE A 30 12.64 -16.19 13.08
C PHE A 30 11.33 -15.97 13.85
N ASP A 31 10.54 -15.01 13.47
CA ASP A 31 9.22 -14.84 14.06
C ASP A 31 8.37 -16.09 13.86
N LYS A 32 7.68 -16.49 14.92
CA LYS A 32 6.64 -17.50 14.78
C LYS A 32 5.46 -16.89 14.06
N MET A 33 5.24 -17.31 12.84
CA MET A 33 4.09 -16.87 12.07
C MET A 33 2.96 -17.90 12.16
N PRO A 34 1.69 -17.46 12.20
CA PRO A 34 0.57 -18.38 12.20
C PRO A 34 0.31 -19.01 10.82
N TYR A 35 1.25 -18.88 9.88
CA TYR A 35 1.11 -19.36 8.51
C TYR A 35 2.19 -20.37 8.19
N ASP A 36 1.79 -21.48 7.54
CA ASP A 36 2.74 -22.38 6.90
C ASP A 36 2.93 -21.93 5.46
N LEU A 37 4.03 -21.25 5.19
CA LEU A 37 4.29 -20.66 3.88
C LEU A 37 4.62 -21.71 2.80
N LEU A 38 4.82 -22.98 3.18
CA LEU A 38 5.02 -24.08 2.25
C LEU A 38 3.71 -24.71 1.81
N GLU A 39 2.62 -24.47 2.54
CA GLU A 39 1.29 -24.95 2.18
C GLU A 39 0.57 -23.88 1.34
N GLU A 40 0.02 -24.28 0.20
CA GLU A 40 -0.61 -23.36 -0.76
C GLU A 40 -1.76 -22.56 -0.15
N LYS A 41 -2.65 -23.20 0.60
CA LYS A 41 -3.79 -22.54 1.25
C LYS A 41 -3.34 -21.50 2.27
N SER A 42 -2.38 -21.89 3.08
CA SER A 42 -1.85 -21.00 4.13
C SER A 42 -1.10 -19.83 3.51
N PHE A 43 -0.36 -20.05 2.43
CA PHE A 43 0.32 -18.98 1.70
C PHE A 43 -0.67 -17.99 1.08
N LYS A 44 -1.77 -18.48 0.49
CA LYS A 44 -2.83 -17.61 -0.04
C LYS A 44 -3.45 -16.76 1.06
N LYS A 45 -3.70 -17.35 2.23
CA LYS A 45 -4.22 -16.61 3.37
C LYS A 45 -3.22 -15.55 3.84
N TYR A 46 -1.95 -15.89 3.90
CA TYR A 46 -0.89 -14.94 4.22
C TYR A 46 -0.89 -13.75 3.27
N MET A 47 -0.94 -14.00 1.96
CA MET A 47 -0.95 -12.94 0.96
C MET A 47 -2.21 -12.07 1.05
N THR A 48 -3.37 -12.67 1.29
CA THR A 48 -4.63 -11.93 1.48
C THR A 48 -4.55 -11.03 2.70
N ASP A 49 -4.05 -11.56 3.81
CA ASP A 49 -3.93 -10.81 5.06
C ASP A 49 -2.87 -9.69 4.93
N LEU A 50 -1.80 -9.95 4.19
CA LEU A 50 -0.76 -8.95 3.90
C LEU A 50 -1.33 -7.78 3.09
N GLU A 51 -2.03 -8.05 1.99
CA GLU A 51 -2.66 -6.99 1.19
C GLU A 51 -3.67 -6.19 2.01
N ARG A 52 -4.45 -6.87 2.82
CA ARG A 52 -5.42 -6.21 3.72
C ARG A 52 -4.71 -5.31 4.73
N SER A 53 -3.62 -5.78 5.30
CA SER A 53 -2.82 -4.99 6.24
C SER A 53 -2.30 -3.71 5.58
N VAL A 54 -1.82 -3.79 4.34
CA VAL A 54 -1.38 -2.62 3.58
C VAL A 54 -2.54 -1.66 3.33
N ARG A 55 -3.65 -2.15 2.78
CA ARG A 55 -4.80 -1.30 2.40
C ARG A 55 -5.47 -0.64 3.61
N ASN A 56 -5.47 -1.29 4.75
CA ASN A 56 -6.08 -0.78 5.98
C ASN A 56 -5.13 0.06 6.83
N SER A 57 -3.87 0.19 6.43
CA SER A 57 -2.90 0.96 7.18
C SER A 57 -3.21 2.45 7.13
N PHE A 58 -2.83 3.14 8.18
CA PHE A 58 -2.93 4.59 8.25
C PHE A 58 -2.12 5.23 7.11
N GLU A 59 -0.91 4.74 6.88
CA GLU A 59 0.00 5.25 5.87
C GLU A 59 -0.59 5.17 4.46
N TYR A 60 -1.26 4.06 4.15
CA TYR A 60 -1.88 3.89 2.85
C TYR A 60 -3.03 4.89 2.66
N ARG A 61 -3.88 5.05 3.68
CA ARG A 61 -5.00 6.00 3.62
C ARG A 61 -4.53 7.45 3.48
N GLU A 62 -3.47 7.82 4.20
CA GLU A 62 -2.89 9.15 4.09
C GLU A 62 -2.28 9.40 2.70
N LEU A 63 -1.61 8.39 2.14
CA LEU A 63 -1.06 8.48 0.79
C LEU A 63 -2.17 8.69 -0.26
N ILE A 64 -3.22 7.87 -0.21
CA ILE A 64 -4.34 7.97 -1.15
C ILE A 64 -5.03 9.34 -1.04
N SER A 65 -5.26 9.81 0.17
CA SER A 65 -5.83 11.14 0.41
C SER A 65 -4.94 12.25 -0.16
N TYR A 66 -3.65 12.16 0.05
CA TYR A 66 -2.68 13.12 -0.48
C TYR A 66 -2.70 13.13 -2.02
N LEU A 67 -2.68 11.96 -2.66
CA LEU A 67 -2.67 11.86 -4.12
C LEU A 67 -3.94 12.47 -4.72
N LYS A 68 -5.09 12.21 -4.14
CA LYS A 68 -6.36 12.77 -4.62
C LYS A 68 -6.47 14.27 -4.39
N ASN A 69 -6.13 14.72 -3.19
CA ASN A 69 -6.44 16.10 -2.77
C ASN A 69 -5.32 17.09 -3.08
N THR A 70 -4.08 16.63 -3.16
CA THR A 70 -2.91 17.51 -3.35
C THR A 70 -2.28 17.34 -4.73
N GLU A 71 -2.16 16.09 -5.20
CA GLU A 71 -1.55 15.81 -6.51
C GLU A 71 -2.57 15.76 -7.65
N GLY A 72 -3.83 16.05 -7.40
CA GLY A 72 -4.86 16.12 -8.42
C GLY A 72 -5.30 14.80 -9.01
N MET A 73 -5.06 13.68 -8.32
CA MET A 73 -5.45 12.35 -8.79
C MET A 73 -6.91 12.03 -8.48
N ASP A 74 -7.76 13.03 -8.48
CA ASP A 74 -9.22 12.90 -8.34
C ASP A 74 -9.95 12.91 -9.69
N VAL A 75 -9.18 12.83 -10.80
CA VAL A 75 -9.71 12.81 -12.16
C VAL A 75 -9.34 11.48 -12.81
N CYS A 76 -10.31 10.86 -13.49
CA CYS A 76 -10.07 9.57 -14.17
C CYS A 76 -9.03 9.70 -15.28
N SER A 77 -8.06 8.78 -15.33
CA SER A 77 -7.03 8.77 -16.37
C SER A 77 -7.55 8.46 -17.77
N PHE A 78 -8.68 7.79 -17.89
CA PHE A 78 -9.27 7.40 -19.17
C PHE A 78 -10.39 8.32 -19.64
N LEU A 79 -11.08 9.02 -18.71
CA LEU A 79 -12.21 9.87 -19.01
C LEU A 79 -11.87 11.30 -18.58
N ASP A 80 -11.50 12.14 -19.52
CA ASP A 80 -10.89 13.45 -19.30
C ASP A 80 -11.69 14.39 -18.37
N ASN A 81 -13.02 14.31 -18.38
CA ASN A 81 -13.86 15.24 -17.63
C ASN A 81 -14.58 14.56 -16.46
N VAL A 82 -14.21 13.34 -16.11
CA VAL A 82 -14.84 12.61 -15.02
C VAL A 82 -14.04 12.79 -13.75
N THR A 83 -14.64 13.51 -12.79
CA THR A 83 -14.03 13.78 -11.49
C THR A 83 -15.08 13.64 -10.40
N SER A 84 -14.65 13.23 -9.21
CA SER A 84 -15.53 13.14 -8.04
C SER A 84 -16.04 14.51 -7.58
N ARG A 85 -15.42 15.61 -8.01
CA ARG A 85 -15.86 16.97 -7.69
C ARG A 85 -17.10 17.38 -8.43
N ASP A 86 -17.29 16.90 -9.67
CA ASP A 86 -18.39 17.32 -10.55
C ASP A 86 -19.66 16.52 -10.33
N ASN A 87 -19.55 15.31 -9.78
CA ASN A 87 -20.70 14.45 -9.54
C ASN A 87 -20.42 13.55 -8.34
N SER A 88 -21.24 13.67 -7.29
CA SER A 88 -21.10 12.88 -6.06
C SER A 88 -21.29 11.37 -6.28
N ARG A 89 -21.88 10.95 -7.41
CA ARG A 89 -22.04 9.54 -7.77
C ARG A 89 -20.79 8.96 -8.43
N VAL A 90 -19.87 9.83 -8.88
CA VAL A 90 -18.63 9.38 -9.50
C VAL A 90 -17.60 9.18 -8.41
N LYS A 91 -17.12 7.93 -8.31
CA LYS A 91 -16.04 7.56 -7.42
C LYS A 91 -14.76 7.46 -8.24
N ILE A 92 -13.73 8.16 -7.81
CA ILE A 92 -12.38 7.98 -8.35
C ILE A 92 -11.61 7.10 -7.39
N GLU A 93 -11.12 5.97 -7.88
CA GLU A 93 -10.32 5.02 -7.12
C GLU A 93 -8.89 5.04 -7.61
N ILE A 94 -7.94 4.94 -6.69
CA ILE A 94 -6.52 4.84 -7.03
C ILE A 94 -6.18 3.37 -7.17
N HIS A 95 -5.69 2.98 -8.34
CA HIS A 95 -5.32 1.61 -8.67
C HIS A 95 -3.83 1.45 -8.87
N HIS A 96 -3.31 0.30 -8.47
CA HIS A 96 -1.93 -0.06 -8.77
C HIS A 96 -1.78 -0.41 -10.25
N SER A 97 -0.78 0.14 -10.92
CA SER A 97 -0.51 -0.10 -12.33
C SER A 97 0.96 0.24 -12.65
N PRO A 98 1.65 -0.54 -13.47
CA PRO A 98 1.19 -1.75 -14.18
C PRO A 98 1.14 -3.01 -13.30
N LEU A 99 1.81 -3.01 -12.15
CA LEU A 99 1.81 -4.14 -11.23
C LEU A 99 0.68 -4.01 -10.22
N THR A 100 0.06 -5.13 -9.88
CA THR A 100 -0.96 -5.15 -8.81
C THR A 100 -0.31 -5.05 -7.44
N LEU A 101 -1.09 -4.73 -6.42
CA LEU A 101 -0.60 -4.76 -5.05
C LEU A 101 -0.12 -6.16 -4.66
N TYR A 102 -0.82 -7.21 -5.13
CA TYR A 102 -0.38 -8.59 -4.93
C TYR A 102 1.03 -8.82 -5.45
N ASP A 103 1.30 -8.39 -6.69
CA ASP A 103 2.63 -8.55 -7.31
C ASP A 103 3.71 -7.84 -6.50
N ILE A 104 3.42 -6.65 -6.02
CA ILE A 104 4.35 -5.86 -5.22
C ILE A 104 4.63 -6.55 -3.88
N CYS A 105 3.58 -7.00 -3.20
CA CYS A 105 3.70 -7.73 -1.93
C CYS A 105 4.51 -9.01 -2.11
N LEU A 106 4.24 -9.77 -3.17
CA LEU A 106 4.95 -11.01 -3.46
C LEU A 106 6.44 -10.75 -3.74
N ALA A 107 6.74 -9.72 -4.52
CA ALA A 107 8.12 -9.36 -4.84
C ALA A 107 8.90 -8.97 -3.58
N VAL A 108 8.31 -8.16 -2.71
CA VAL A 108 8.91 -7.76 -1.43
C VAL A 108 9.12 -8.98 -0.52
N PHE A 109 8.10 -9.83 -0.40
CA PHE A 109 8.18 -11.07 0.36
C PHE A 109 9.37 -11.93 -0.08
N ARG A 110 9.47 -12.20 -1.39
CA ARG A 110 10.55 -13.03 -1.94
C ARG A 110 11.93 -12.41 -1.73
N LYS A 111 12.02 -11.11 -1.89
CA LYS A 111 13.27 -10.40 -1.71
C LYS A 111 13.73 -10.45 -0.25
N ARG A 112 12.80 -10.32 0.69
CA ARG A 112 13.12 -10.46 2.10
C ARG A 112 13.56 -11.87 2.45
N GLN A 113 12.92 -12.89 1.87
CA GLN A 113 13.39 -14.29 2.03
C GLN A 113 14.84 -14.46 1.56
N GLN A 114 15.18 -13.90 0.39
CA GLN A 114 16.53 -13.98 -0.15
C GLN A 114 17.57 -13.30 0.75
N ARG A 115 17.19 -12.22 1.40
CA ARG A 115 18.06 -11.47 2.31
C ARG A 115 18.08 -12.05 3.72
N LYS A 116 17.30 -13.08 3.99
CA LYS A 116 17.14 -13.68 5.32
C LYS A 116 16.63 -12.66 6.35
N GLU A 117 15.71 -11.82 5.90
CA GLU A 117 14.99 -10.86 6.74
C GLU A 117 13.62 -11.41 7.12
N SER A 118 13.02 -10.87 8.18
CA SER A 118 11.68 -11.30 8.60
C SER A 118 10.66 -11.18 7.47
N THR A 119 9.79 -12.18 7.35
CA THR A 119 8.69 -12.20 6.40
C THR A 119 7.33 -12.17 7.11
N ASN A 120 7.28 -11.74 8.38
CA ASN A 120 5.99 -11.52 8.99
C ASN A 120 5.23 -10.40 8.27
N ILE A 121 3.90 -10.38 8.44
CA ILE A 121 3.04 -9.44 7.70
C ILE A 121 3.47 -7.99 7.97
N GLU A 122 3.75 -7.65 9.20
CA GLU A 122 4.13 -6.29 9.60
C GLU A 122 5.41 -5.83 8.90
N ALA A 123 6.42 -6.70 8.87
CA ALA A 123 7.70 -6.36 8.24
C ALA A 123 7.58 -6.18 6.73
N VAL A 124 6.84 -7.08 6.07
CA VAL A 124 6.62 -7.00 4.62
C VAL A 124 5.75 -5.78 4.28
N ALA A 125 4.68 -5.56 5.03
CA ALA A 125 3.80 -4.41 4.82
C ALA A 125 4.56 -3.08 5.02
N GLN A 126 5.46 -3.01 5.99
CA GLN A 126 6.30 -1.84 6.22
C GLN A 126 7.16 -1.53 4.98
N GLU A 127 7.81 -2.52 4.42
CA GLU A 127 8.64 -2.32 3.23
C GLU A 127 7.79 -1.97 2.01
N VAL A 128 6.64 -2.60 1.83
CA VAL A 128 5.69 -2.28 0.76
C VAL A 128 5.26 -0.81 0.85
N MET A 129 4.91 -0.33 2.03
CA MET A 129 4.52 1.08 2.21
C MET A 129 5.68 2.02 1.99
N TYR A 130 6.88 1.65 2.40
CA TYR A 130 8.07 2.43 2.09
C TYR A 130 8.23 2.65 0.59
N LEU A 131 8.06 1.59 -0.22
CA LEU A 131 8.15 1.69 -1.68
C LEU A 131 7.08 2.62 -2.25
N HIS A 132 5.88 2.64 -1.67
CA HIS A 132 4.83 3.58 -2.06
C HIS A 132 5.26 5.03 -1.79
N TYR A 133 5.82 5.31 -0.63
CA TYR A 133 6.21 6.67 -0.24
C TYR A 133 7.38 7.22 -1.04
N ILE A 134 8.31 6.37 -1.46
CA ILE A 134 9.43 6.84 -2.31
C ILE A 134 9.07 6.89 -3.80
N GLY A 135 7.82 6.55 -4.16
CA GLY A 135 7.34 6.68 -5.53
C GLY A 135 7.73 5.55 -6.46
N TRP A 136 8.12 4.39 -5.94
CA TRP A 136 8.49 3.22 -6.76
C TRP A 136 7.29 2.38 -7.17
N VAL A 137 6.12 2.69 -6.64
CA VAL A 137 4.87 1.98 -6.94
C VAL A 137 4.04 2.83 -7.88
N GLY A 138 3.62 2.25 -9.00
CA GLY A 138 2.75 2.92 -9.96
C GLY A 138 1.30 2.95 -9.48
N LEU A 139 0.70 4.13 -9.50
CA LEU A 139 -0.69 4.35 -9.08
C LEU A 139 -1.37 5.23 -10.12
N ILE A 140 -2.60 4.89 -10.49
CA ILE A 140 -3.40 5.67 -11.43
C ILE A 140 -4.82 5.88 -10.89
N PRO A 141 -5.43 7.06 -11.13
CA PRO A 141 -6.82 7.32 -10.79
C PRO A 141 -7.76 6.78 -11.88
N LEU A 142 -8.75 5.99 -11.49
CA LEU A 142 -9.78 5.48 -12.39
C LEU A 142 -11.15 5.73 -11.79
N SER A 143 -12.14 6.06 -12.64
CA SER A 143 -13.53 6.09 -12.18
C SER A 143 -14.00 4.66 -11.90
N SER A 144 -14.95 4.51 -10.98
CA SER A 144 -15.56 3.22 -10.71
C SER A 144 -16.21 2.59 -11.94
N MET A 145 -16.67 3.40 -12.88
CA MET A 145 -17.23 2.94 -14.15
C MET A 145 -16.21 2.19 -15.00
N ILE A 146 -14.97 2.69 -15.05
CA ILE A 146 -13.88 2.03 -15.79
C ILE A 146 -13.44 0.76 -15.08
N HIS A 147 -13.38 0.79 -13.76
CA HIS A 147 -12.96 -0.37 -12.95
C HIS A 147 -13.92 -1.55 -13.14
N ASP A 148 -15.23 -1.29 -13.24
CA ASP A 148 -16.27 -2.33 -13.37
C ASP A 148 -16.45 -2.83 -14.80
N MET A 149 -15.77 -2.24 -15.74
CA MET A 149 -15.73 -2.69 -17.13
C MET A 149 -14.68 -3.78 -17.31
#